data_c74f255cba7afd8841bb70c8ff505df2
#
_entry.id   c74f255cba7afd8841bb70c8ff505df2
#
_cell.length_a   1.000
_cell.length_b   1.000
_cell.length_c   1.000
_cell.angle_alpha   90.00
_cell.angle_beta   90.00
_cell.angle_gamma   90.00
#
_symmetry.space_group_name_H-M   'P 1'
#
loop_
_entity.id
_entity.type
_entity.pdbx_description
1 polymer ?
#
loop_
_entity_poly.entity_id
_entity_poly.type
_entity_poly.pdbx_seq_one_letter_code
_entity_poly.pdbx_strand_id
1 'polypeptide(L)'
;MKITQLNSATNMIEDSVNDTCVKILCDPWLDGEEYLGSWAMYPQYNFKPENFSDVDFIYISHIHPDHSSVNTLSKLNKKIPVLIHNFPEKFLKNKIENLGFKTIELEHGMRIRLKNNLHVNIMAADNCDPNVCGKIMGCGLSEVRFKTTQIDTMAVFDNGNQVIVNTNDCPFDIAKNTASIIKSVYRKIDAVLL
;
A
#
# COMPACT_ATOMS: atom_id res chain seq x y z
N MET A 1 -10.41 5.37 14.40
CA MET A 1 -9.61 5.73 13.20
C MET A 1 -10.48 6.50 12.22
N LYS A 2 -9.91 7.38 11.41
CA LYS A 2 -10.57 8.11 10.32
C LYS A 2 -9.91 7.71 9.01
N ILE A 3 -10.71 7.54 7.95
CA ILE A 3 -10.25 7.25 6.59
C ILE A 3 -10.67 8.43 5.71
N THR A 4 -9.73 8.96 4.93
CA THR A 4 -10.00 9.98 3.93
C THR A 4 -9.54 9.45 2.58
N GLN A 5 -10.48 9.21 1.67
CA GLN A 5 -10.18 8.89 0.28
C GLN A 5 -9.69 10.16 -0.42
N LEU A 6 -8.51 10.12 -0.99
CA LEU A 6 -7.89 11.26 -1.66
C LEU A 6 -8.05 11.15 -3.18
N ASN A 7 -7.66 10.01 -3.74
CA ASN A 7 -7.76 9.75 -5.17
C ASN A 7 -7.51 8.26 -5.46
N SER A 8 -8.21 7.66 -6.43
CA SER A 8 -8.00 6.26 -6.83
C SER A 8 -7.76 5.34 -5.62
N ALA A 9 -6.66 4.60 -5.57
CA ALA A 9 -6.26 3.79 -4.43
C ALA A 9 -5.64 4.61 -3.28
N THR A 10 -5.35 5.90 -3.49
CA THR A 10 -4.72 6.75 -2.48
C THR A 10 -5.68 7.13 -1.36
N ASN A 11 -5.37 6.74 -0.15
CA ASN A 11 -6.14 7.13 1.03
C ASN A 11 -5.23 7.51 2.20
N MET A 12 -5.78 8.28 3.13
CA MET A 12 -5.15 8.65 4.40
C MET A 12 -5.88 7.94 5.53
N ILE A 13 -5.14 7.20 6.33
CA ILE A 13 -5.62 6.61 7.58
C ILE A 13 -5.05 7.43 8.74
N GLU A 14 -5.93 7.91 9.60
CA GLU A 14 -5.59 8.74 10.77
C GLU A 14 -6.09 8.04 12.04
N ASP A 15 -5.21 7.86 13.02
CA ASP A 15 -5.57 7.35 14.35
C ASP A 15 -5.20 8.35 15.41
N SER A 16 -6.21 8.95 16.04
CA SER A 16 -6.04 9.96 17.08
C SER A 16 -6.30 9.37 18.45
N VAL A 17 -5.31 9.50 19.35
CA VAL A 17 -5.41 9.09 20.76
C VAL A 17 -4.92 10.27 21.60
N ASN A 18 -5.80 10.79 22.46
CA ASN A 18 -5.57 12.04 23.20
C ASN A 18 -5.18 13.16 22.22
N ASP A 19 -4.09 13.87 22.48
CA ASP A 19 -3.60 14.98 21.65
C ASP A 19 -2.63 14.54 20.53
N THR A 20 -2.46 13.24 20.31
CA THR A 20 -1.55 12.71 19.29
C THR A 20 -2.31 12.03 18.16
N CYS A 21 -1.92 12.34 16.91
CA CYS A 21 -2.47 11.71 15.71
C CYS A 21 -1.35 11.00 14.97
N VAL A 22 -1.63 9.79 14.52
CA VAL A 22 -0.74 9.03 13.61
C VAL A 22 -1.39 9.00 12.23
N LYS A 23 -0.62 9.40 11.21
CA LYS A 23 -1.10 9.49 9.83
C LYS A 23 -0.33 8.54 8.92
N ILE A 24 -1.07 7.73 8.18
CA ILE A 24 -0.53 6.82 7.17
C ILE A 24 -1.11 7.19 5.82
N LEU A 25 -0.24 7.53 4.87
CA LEU A 25 -0.61 7.75 3.46
C LEU A 25 -0.44 6.44 2.71
N CYS A 26 -1.52 5.91 2.17
CA CYS A 26 -1.54 4.64 1.45
C CYS A 26 -1.53 4.88 -0.05
N ASP A 27 -0.69 4.13 -0.77
CA ASP A 27 -0.61 4.04 -2.23
C ASP A 27 -0.68 5.41 -2.94
N PRO A 28 0.30 6.31 -2.73
CA PRO A 28 0.20 7.69 -3.13
C PRO A 28 0.36 7.90 -4.64
N TRP A 29 -0.76 8.18 -5.31
CA TRP A 29 -0.83 8.76 -6.64
C TRP A 29 -1.71 10.01 -6.60
N LEU A 30 -1.08 11.19 -6.48
CA LEU A 30 -1.74 12.48 -6.28
C LEU A 30 -1.32 13.53 -7.30
N ASP A 31 -0.34 13.20 -8.16
CA ASP A 31 0.25 14.11 -9.12
C ASP A 31 0.68 13.37 -10.38
N GLY A 32 0.44 14.01 -11.53
CA GLY A 32 0.83 13.49 -12.82
C GLY A 32 -0.03 12.36 -13.35
N GLU A 33 0.37 11.86 -14.50
CA GLU A 33 -0.24 10.74 -15.20
C GLU A 33 0.65 9.50 -15.03
N GLU A 34 0.04 8.32 -15.06
CA GLU A 34 0.75 7.05 -14.97
C GLU A 34 0.59 6.21 -16.25
N TYR A 35 1.33 5.10 -16.34
CA TYR A 35 1.36 4.22 -17.52
C TYR A 35 1.60 4.98 -18.83
N LEU A 36 2.68 5.82 -18.85
CA LEU A 36 3.09 6.61 -20.02
C LEU A 36 1.99 7.61 -20.50
N GLY A 37 1.23 8.16 -19.57
CA GLY A 37 0.16 9.11 -19.86
C GLY A 37 -1.18 8.47 -20.25
N SER A 38 -1.28 7.14 -20.16
CA SER A 38 -2.55 6.45 -20.48
C SER A 38 -3.59 6.59 -19.38
N TRP A 39 -3.15 6.82 -18.14
CA TRP A 39 -4.02 6.97 -16.98
C TRP A 39 -3.86 8.36 -16.38
N ALA A 40 -4.97 9.08 -16.29
CA ALA A 40 -5.05 10.41 -15.70
C ALA A 40 -6.16 10.44 -14.63
N MET A 41 -5.92 11.24 -13.60
CA MET A 41 -6.93 11.49 -12.55
C MET A 41 -8.03 12.41 -13.03
N TYR A 42 -9.29 12.06 -12.72
CA TYR A 42 -10.40 12.97 -12.94
C TYR A 42 -11.40 12.90 -11.75
N PRO A 43 -11.72 14.04 -11.12
CA PRO A 43 -11.07 15.35 -11.28
C PRO A 43 -9.60 15.30 -10.88
N GLN A 44 -8.79 16.18 -11.45
CA GLN A 44 -7.39 16.31 -11.09
C GLN A 44 -7.25 16.71 -9.61
N TYR A 45 -6.44 15.98 -8.86
CA TYR A 45 -6.16 16.31 -7.47
C TYR A 45 -5.23 17.54 -7.39
N ASN A 46 -5.57 18.51 -6.54
CA ASN A 46 -4.72 19.68 -6.30
C ASN A 46 -3.61 19.33 -5.28
N PHE A 47 -2.60 18.61 -5.76
CA PHE A 47 -1.52 18.11 -4.93
C PHE A 47 -0.60 19.24 -4.48
N LYS A 48 -0.45 19.35 -3.15
CA LYS A 48 0.49 20.23 -2.48
C LYS A 48 1.28 19.42 -1.47
N PRO A 49 2.59 19.17 -1.74
CA PRO A 49 3.42 18.31 -0.87
C PRO A 49 3.45 18.75 0.60
N GLU A 50 3.33 20.05 0.86
CA GLU A 50 3.29 20.62 2.20
C GLU A 50 2.12 20.13 3.04
N ASN A 51 0.99 19.76 2.42
CA ASN A 51 -0.18 19.20 3.11
C ASN A 51 0.07 17.79 3.67
N PHE A 52 1.18 17.17 3.30
CA PHE A 52 1.60 15.84 3.72
C PHE A 52 2.84 15.86 4.61
N SER A 53 3.23 17.04 5.11
CA SER A 53 4.44 17.22 5.92
C SER A 53 4.37 16.54 7.29
N ASP A 54 3.18 16.28 7.79
CA ASP A 54 2.89 15.63 9.08
C ASP A 54 2.49 14.15 8.94
N VAL A 55 2.67 13.56 7.77
CA VAL A 55 2.51 12.12 7.57
C VAL A 55 3.63 11.38 8.29
N ASP A 56 3.26 10.38 9.09
CA ASP A 56 4.20 9.57 9.87
C ASP A 56 4.77 8.40 9.08
N PHE A 57 3.95 7.79 8.22
CA PHE A 57 4.32 6.64 7.41
C PHE A 57 3.66 6.71 6.04
N ILE A 58 4.34 6.17 5.03
CA ILE A 58 3.73 5.83 3.75
C ILE A 58 3.61 4.31 3.70
N TYR A 59 2.46 3.79 3.29
CA TYR A 59 2.29 2.38 2.95
C TYR A 59 2.17 2.25 1.43
N ILE A 60 2.92 1.31 0.86
CA ILE A 60 2.82 0.97 -0.56
C ILE A 60 2.53 -0.52 -0.67
N SER A 61 1.38 -0.83 -1.25
CA SER A 61 0.88 -2.19 -1.38
C SER A 61 1.69 -3.00 -2.38
N HIS A 62 2.00 -2.42 -3.54
CA HIS A 62 2.71 -3.08 -4.62
C HIS A 62 3.39 -2.09 -5.60
N ILE A 63 4.05 -2.62 -6.62
CA ILE A 63 4.96 -1.87 -7.48
C ILE A 63 4.28 -1.07 -8.60
N HIS A 64 2.99 -1.29 -8.88
CA HIS A 64 2.30 -0.62 -9.98
C HIS A 64 2.38 0.91 -9.86
N PRO A 65 2.48 1.64 -10.99
CA PRO A 65 2.73 3.08 -10.97
C PRO A 65 1.66 3.88 -10.24
N ASP A 66 0.41 3.52 -10.36
CA ASP A 66 -0.74 4.17 -9.72
C ASP A 66 -0.84 3.91 -8.20
N HIS A 67 -0.02 3.01 -7.65
CA HIS A 67 0.14 2.78 -6.21
C HIS A 67 1.48 3.29 -5.67
N SER A 68 2.47 3.43 -6.54
CA SER A 68 3.82 3.85 -6.18
C SER A 68 4.34 4.94 -7.12
N SER A 69 3.50 5.98 -7.34
CA SER A 69 3.74 7.06 -8.29
C SER A 69 5.07 7.77 -8.05
N VAL A 70 5.95 7.74 -9.03
CA VAL A 70 7.22 8.46 -8.99
C VAL A 70 6.98 9.97 -8.95
N ASN A 71 5.98 10.47 -9.70
CA ASN A 71 5.62 11.87 -9.73
C ASN A 71 5.22 12.39 -8.34
N THR A 72 4.39 11.66 -7.62
CA THR A 72 3.98 12.00 -6.25
C THR A 72 5.13 11.81 -5.26
N LEU A 73 5.72 10.62 -5.24
CA LEU A 73 6.75 10.26 -4.26
C LEU A 73 7.99 11.16 -4.35
N SER A 74 8.39 11.58 -5.56
CA SER A 74 9.55 12.48 -5.73
C SER A 74 9.40 13.80 -4.98
N LYS A 75 8.18 14.28 -4.78
CA LYS A 75 7.86 15.57 -4.14
C LYS A 75 7.62 15.47 -2.63
N LEU A 76 7.37 14.26 -2.10
CA LEU A 76 7.15 14.04 -0.68
C LEU A 76 8.45 14.10 0.13
N ASN A 77 8.32 14.38 1.44
CA ASN A 77 9.44 14.42 2.38
C ASN A 77 10.10 13.04 2.53
N LYS A 78 11.37 12.94 2.17
CA LYS A 78 12.15 11.68 2.17
C LYS A 78 12.44 11.12 3.57
N LYS A 79 12.17 11.90 4.63
CA LYS A 79 12.30 11.43 6.01
C LYS A 79 11.15 10.54 6.45
N ILE A 80 10.02 10.53 5.72
CA ILE A 80 8.88 9.66 6.02
C ILE A 80 9.27 8.22 5.68
N PRO A 81 9.24 7.28 6.64
CA PRO A 81 9.52 5.87 6.36
C PRO A 81 8.40 5.24 5.53
N VAL A 82 8.78 4.35 4.61
CA VAL A 82 7.84 3.65 3.73
C VAL A 82 7.71 2.19 4.17
N LEU A 83 6.49 1.81 4.51
CA LEU A 83 6.12 0.44 4.90
C LEU A 83 5.82 -0.37 3.63
N ILE A 84 6.49 -1.49 3.46
CA ILE A 84 6.29 -2.42 2.35
C ILE A 84 6.35 -3.86 2.85
N HIS A 85 5.78 -4.77 2.10
CA HIS A 85 5.99 -6.19 2.35
C HIS A 85 7.44 -6.61 2.02
N ASN A 86 7.98 -7.56 2.78
CA ASN A 86 9.28 -8.17 2.49
C ASN A 86 9.15 -9.17 1.34
N PHE A 87 8.97 -8.69 0.11
CA PHE A 87 8.95 -9.54 -1.06
C PHE A 87 10.30 -10.23 -1.30
N PRO A 88 10.32 -11.47 -1.83
CA PRO A 88 11.56 -12.13 -2.23
C PRO A 88 12.36 -11.28 -3.23
N GLU A 89 11.67 -10.73 -4.22
CA GLU A 89 12.26 -9.83 -5.21
C GLU A 89 12.19 -8.38 -4.73
N LYS A 90 13.32 -7.70 -4.74
CA LYS A 90 13.46 -6.36 -4.14
C LYS A 90 13.13 -5.20 -5.09
N PHE A 91 12.29 -5.42 -6.10
CA PHE A 91 11.96 -4.38 -7.08
C PHE A 91 11.29 -3.18 -6.44
N LEU A 92 10.25 -3.38 -5.61
CA LEU A 92 9.56 -2.31 -4.93
C LEU A 92 10.51 -1.58 -3.98
N LYS A 93 11.25 -2.32 -3.15
CA LYS A 93 12.27 -1.74 -2.25
C LYS A 93 13.24 -0.86 -3.02
N ASN A 94 13.86 -1.40 -4.07
CA ASN A 94 14.85 -0.68 -4.86
C ASN A 94 14.24 0.57 -5.52
N LYS A 95 13.01 0.48 -6.03
CA LYS A 95 12.28 1.63 -6.59
C LYS A 95 12.16 2.75 -5.56
N ILE A 96 11.71 2.43 -4.35
CA ILE A 96 11.46 3.39 -3.28
C ILE A 96 12.76 3.98 -2.71
N GLU A 97 13.77 3.15 -2.50
CA GLU A 97 15.08 3.59 -1.99
C GLU A 97 15.83 4.45 -3.01
N ASN A 98 15.70 4.18 -4.31
CA ASN A 98 16.24 5.02 -5.38
C ASN A 98 15.59 6.42 -5.43
N LEU A 99 14.37 6.57 -4.90
CA LEU A 99 13.72 7.87 -4.72
C LEU A 99 14.17 8.60 -3.45
N GLY A 100 15.06 8.00 -2.65
CA GLY A 100 15.65 8.58 -1.45
C GLY A 100 14.90 8.28 -0.16
N PHE A 101 13.89 7.41 -0.17
CA PHE A 101 13.19 7.00 1.05
C PHE A 101 13.91 5.86 1.78
N LYS A 102 13.64 5.77 3.09
CA LYS A 102 13.96 4.58 3.87
C LYS A 102 12.77 3.63 3.87
N THR A 103 12.97 2.37 3.46
CA THR A 103 11.96 1.33 3.54
C THR A 103 11.99 0.59 4.88
N ILE A 104 10.81 0.16 5.33
CA ILE A 104 10.62 -0.78 6.43
C ILE A 104 9.93 -2.00 5.83
N GLU A 105 10.68 -3.07 5.64
CA GLU A 105 10.16 -4.33 5.11
C GLU A 105 9.51 -5.13 6.24
N LEU A 106 8.27 -5.56 6.04
CA LEU A 106 7.48 -6.31 6.99
C LEU A 106 7.29 -7.75 6.52
N GLU A 107 7.61 -8.70 7.40
CA GLU A 107 7.40 -10.11 7.14
C GLU A 107 5.90 -10.44 7.05
N HIS A 108 5.58 -11.40 6.21
CA HIS A 108 4.22 -11.86 5.98
C HIS A 108 3.50 -12.22 7.29
N GLY A 109 2.37 -11.59 7.54
CA GLY A 109 1.55 -11.85 8.72
C GLY A 109 2.11 -11.30 10.03
N MET A 110 3.27 -10.62 10.02
CA MET A 110 3.83 -10.02 11.22
C MET A 110 3.10 -8.73 11.57
N ARG A 111 2.39 -8.73 12.71
CA ARG A 111 1.75 -7.56 13.27
C ARG A 111 2.76 -6.72 14.04
N ILE A 112 3.05 -5.52 13.59
CA ILE A 112 3.99 -4.62 14.25
C ILE A 112 3.29 -3.36 14.76
N ARG A 113 3.77 -2.84 15.89
CA ARG A 113 3.33 -1.57 16.43
C ARG A 113 4.06 -0.42 15.73
N LEU A 114 3.32 0.56 15.24
CA LEU A 114 3.85 1.79 14.63
C LEU A 114 4.06 2.88 15.70
N LYS A 115 3.03 3.68 15.94
CA LYS A 115 2.99 4.72 16.97
C LYS A 115 1.71 4.58 17.78
N ASN A 116 1.71 5.10 19.00
CA ASN A 116 0.58 5.00 19.93
C ASN A 116 0.16 3.50 20.09
N ASN A 117 -1.07 3.17 19.80
CA ASN A 117 -1.56 1.80 19.78
C ASN A 117 -1.91 1.30 18.36
N LEU A 118 -1.51 2.04 17.33
CA LEU A 118 -1.74 1.65 15.95
C LEU A 118 -0.72 0.60 15.53
N HIS A 119 -1.22 -0.49 14.99
CA HIS A 119 -0.46 -1.60 14.45
C HIS A 119 -0.74 -1.76 12.96
N VAL A 120 0.21 -2.34 12.27
CA VAL A 120 0.07 -2.77 10.88
C VAL A 120 0.48 -4.23 10.74
N ASN A 121 -0.22 -4.93 9.87
CA ASN A 121 0.11 -6.28 9.44
C ASN A 121 -0.04 -6.32 7.92
N ILE A 122 1.05 -6.55 7.20
CA ILE A 122 1.05 -6.63 5.74
C ILE A 122 1.21 -8.09 5.33
N MET A 123 0.27 -8.57 4.54
CA MET A 123 0.24 -9.95 4.07
C MET A 123 0.23 -9.96 2.54
N ALA A 124 1.17 -10.68 1.94
CA ALA A 124 1.15 -10.91 0.51
C ALA A 124 -0.05 -11.79 0.13
N ALA A 125 -0.63 -11.50 -1.03
CA ALA A 125 -1.56 -12.41 -1.69
C ALA A 125 -0.84 -13.66 -2.19
N ASP A 126 -1.59 -14.67 -2.64
CA ASP A 126 -1.02 -15.83 -3.30
C ASP A 126 -0.32 -15.43 -4.62
N ASN A 127 0.52 -16.30 -5.13
CA ASN A 127 1.14 -16.07 -6.43
C ASN A 127 0.09 -15.95 -7.54
N CYS A 128 0.23 -14.93 -8.37
CA CYS A 128 -0.55 -14.82 -9.61
C CYS A 128 -0.25 -15.99 -10.56
N ASP A 129 -1.25 -16.40 -11.34
CA ASP A 129 -0.98 -17.20 -12.53
C ASP A 129 -0.47 -16.26 -13.65
N PRO A 130 0.81 -16.37 -14.05
CA PRO A 130 1.38 -15.48 -15.06
C PRO A 130 0.72 -15.63 -16.44
N ASN A 131 0.09 -16.78 -16.72
CA ASN A 131 -0.64 -16.99 -17.97
C ASN A 131 -1.96 -16.21 -18.00
N VAL A 132 -2.57 -16.00 -16.86
CA VAL A 132 -3.80 -15.21 -16.72
C VAL A 132 -3.45 -13.75 -16.48
N CYS A 133 -2.65 -13.48 -15.48
CA CYS A 133 -2.28 -12.12 -15.05
C CYS A 133 -1.51 -11.36 -16.15
N GLY A 134 -0.52 -12.00 -16.78
CA GLY A 134 0.25 -11.39 -17.86
C GLY A 134 -0.57 -10.99 -19.09
N LYS A 135 -1.67 -11.70 -19.36
CA LYS A 135 -2.55 -11.40 -20.50
C LYS A 135 -3.60 -10.33 -20.22
N ILE A 136 -4.06 -10.25 -18.97
CA ILE A 136 -5.19 -9.39 -18.60
C ILE A 136 -4.69 -8.09 -17.95
N MET A 137 -3.71 -8.20 -17.07
CA MET A 137 -3.24 -7.07 -16.23
C MET A 137 -1.95 -6.43 -16.74
N GLY A 138 -1.37 -6.95 -17.82
CA GLY A 138 -0.11 -6.44 -18.37
C GLY A 138 1.10 -6.67 -17.45
N CYS A 139 0.97 -7.49 -16.42
CA CYS A 139 2.09 -7.96 -15.62
C CYS A 139 3.07 -8.69 -16.52
N GLY A 140 4.21 -8.10 -16.75
CA GLY A 140 5.08 -8.51 -17.83
C GLY A 140 5.74 -9.86 -17.62
N LEU A 141 6.25 -10.41 -18.69
CA LEU A 141 7.10 -11.62 -18.73
C LEU A 141 8.32 -11.58 -17.80
N SER A 142 8.63 -10.40 -17.22
CA SER A 142 9.72 -10.23 -16.24
C SER A 142 9.50 -11.04 -14.97
N GLU A 143 8.26 -11.21 -14.52
CA GLU A 143 7.94 -11.90 -13.27
C GLU A 143 8.08 -13.42 -13.40
N VAL A 144 7.83 -13.96 -14.57
CA VAL A 144 8.05 -15.39 -14.89
C VAL A 144 9.52 -15.80 -14.75
N ARG A 145 10.45 -14.85 -14.89
CA ARG A 145 11.90 -15.10 -14.73
C ARG A 145 12.32 -15.28 -13.27
N PHE A 146 11.50 -14.79 -12.33
CA PHE A 146 11.83 -14.74 -10.92
C PHE A 146 10.97 -15.74 -10.16
N LYS A 147 10.97 -16.90 -10.19
CA LYS A 147 10.38 -17.98 -9.37
C LYS A 147 9.20 -17.60 -8.44
N THR A 148 8.83 -16.32 -8.37
CA THR A 148 7.70 -15.78 -7.62
C THR A 148 6.96 -14.76 -8.45
N THR A 149 5.63 -14.78 -8.34
CA THR A 149 4.70 -13.84 -8.97
C THR A 149 3.91 -13.08 -7.89
N GLN A 150 4.38 -13.13 -6.64
CA GLN A 150 3.80 -12.34 -5.55
C GLN A 150 4.14 -10.87 -5.74
N ILE A 151 3.14 -10.06 -6.04
CA ILE A 151 3.28 -8.61 -6.18
C ILE A 151 2.29 -7.84 -5.28
N ASP A 152 1.11 -8.39 -5.05
CA ASP A 152 0.04 -7.72 -4.33
C ASP A 152 0.07 -8.05 -2.85
N THR A 153 -0.34 -7.07 -2.03
CA THR A 153 -0.49 -7.24 -0.59
C THR A 153 -1.81 -6.69 -0.10
N MET A 154 -2.24 -7.19 1.05
CA MET A 154 -3.28 -6.58 1.87
C MET A 154 -2.66 -6.07 3.16
N ALA A 155 -3.07 -4.89 3.60
CA ALA A 155 -2.65 -4.36 4.88
C ALA A 155 -3.83 -4.31 5.86
N VAL A 156 -3.58 -4.73 7.09
CA VAL A 156 -4.51 -4.57 8.20
C VAL A 156 -3.95 -3.52 9.15
N PHE A 157 -4.71 -2.45 9.36
CA PHE A 157 -4.41 -1.44 10.35
C PHE A 157 -5.37 -1.61 11.53
N ASP A 158 -4.85 -1.78 12.72
CA ASP A 158 -5.66 -1.93 13.93
C ASP A 158 -5.10 -1.15 15.11
N ASN A 159 -5.98 -0.56 15.91
CA ASN A 159 -5.64 0.15 17.14
C ASN A 159 -6.15 -0.57 18.42
N GLY A 160 -6.55 -1.84 18.28
CA GLY A 160 -7.15 -2.64 19.34
C GLY A 160 -8.67 -2.48 19.49
N ASN A 161 -9.25 -1.39 18.97
CA ASN A 161 -10.70 -1.12 19.02
C ASN A 161 -11.34 -1.19 17.63
N GLN A 162 -10.62 -0.76 16.61
CA GLN A 162 -11.06 -0.69 15.22
C GLN A 162 -10.05 -1.37 14.31
N VAL A 163 -10.56 -2.02 13.27
CA VAL A 163 -9.76 -2.74 12.27
C VAL A 163 -10.14 -2.26 10.87
N ILE A 164 -9.17 -1.79 10.12
CA ILE A 164 -9.29 -1.40 8.72
C ILE A 164 -8.46 -2.38 7.90
N VAL A 165 -9.04 -2.94 6.86
CA VAL A 165 -8.35 -3.77 5.87
C VAL A 165 -8.25 -2.98 4.57
N ASN A 166 -7.03 -2.77 4.09
CA ASN A 166 -6.78 -2.21 2.78
C ASN A 166 -6.39 -3.36 1.84
N THR A 167 -7.29 -3.69 0.91
CA THR A 167 -7.06 -4.74 -0.09
C THR A 167 -6.50 -4.15 -1.38
N ASN A 168 -6.55 -2.80 -1.50
CA ASN A 168 -6.20 -2.08 -2.74
C ASN A 168 -6.83 -2.76 -3.98
N ASP A 169 -6.11 -2.99 -5.05
CA ASP A 169 -6.60 -3.68 -6.24
C ASP A 169 -6.21 -5.17 -6.31
N CYS A 170 -5.89 -5.76 -5.16
CA CYS A 170 -5.50 -7.17 -5.09
C CYS A 170 -6.58 -8.08 -5.71
N PRO A 171 -6.26 -8.87 -6.74
CA PRO A 171 -7.24 -9.69 -7.43
C PRO A 171 -7.90 -10.72 -6.50
N PHE A 172 -9.22 -10.87 -6.60
CA PHE A 172 -10.00 -11.71 -5.67
C PHE A 172 -9.55 -13.17 -5.65
N ASP A 173 -9.14 -13.71 -6.78
CA ASP A 173 -8.73 -15.12 -6.88
C ASP A 173 -7.47 -15.42 -6.05
N ILE A 174 -6.50 -14.50 -6.06
CA ILE A 174 -5.25 -14.64 -5.29
C ILE A 174 -5.36 -14.07 -3.87
N ALA A 175 -6.38 -13.26 -3.61
CA ALA A 175 -6.66 -12.66 -2.30
C ALA A 175 -7.36 -13.61 -1.33
N LYS A 176 -8.04 -14.64 -1.82
CA LYS A 176 -8.98 -15.47 -1.07
C LYS A 176 -8.38 -16.12 0.17
N ASN A 177 -7.19 -16.71 0.07
CA ASN A 177 -6.55 -17.37 1.20
C ASN A 177 -6.12 -16.33 2.24
N THR A 178 -5.47 -15.26 1.81
CA THR A 178 -5.04 -14.16 2.69
C THR A 178 -6.23 -13.50 3.38
N ALA A 179 -7.34 -13.23 2.66
CA ALA A 179 -8.57 -12.69 3.24
C ALA A 179 -9.18 -13.66 4.29
N SER A 180 -9.12 -14.96 4.05
CA SER A 180 -9.59 -15.97 5.01
C SER A 180 -8.75 -15.97 6.29
N ILE A 181 -7.43 -15.81 6.17
CA ILE A 181 -6.53 -15.68 7.31
C ILE A 181 -6.86 -14.39 8.09
N ILE A 182 -7.00 -13.26 7.42
CA ILE A 182 -7.37 -11.98 8.04
C ILE A 182 -8.67 -12.15 8.83
N LYS A 183 -9.71 -12.74 8.22
CA LYS A 183 -11.00 -12.99 8.87
C LYS A 183 -10.87 -13.89 10.08
N SER A 184 -9.96 -14.86 10.08
CA SER A 184 -9.76 -15.78 11.20
C SER A 184 -9.06 -15.11 12.40
N VAL A 185 -8.13 -14.18 12.11
CA VAL A 185 -7.34 -13.48 13.12
C VAL A 185 -8.11 -12.28 13.69
N TYR A 186 -8.76 -11.51 12.82
CA TYR A 186 -9.48 -10.29 13.21
C TYR A 186 -10.98 -10.58 13.24
N ARG A 187 -11.52 -10.78 14.44
CA ARG A 187 -12.94 -11.15 14.65
C ARG A 187 -13.94 -10.12 14.14
N LYS A 188 -13.54 -8.84 14.11
CA LYS A 188 -14.32 -7.72 13.64
C LYS A 188 -13.47 -6.90 12.67
N ILE A 189 -14.02 -6.56 11.52
CA ILE A 189 -13.46 -5.64 10.54
C ILE A 189 -14.45 -4.49 10.45
N ASP A 190 -13.98 -3.26 10.68
CA ASP A 190 -14.82 -2.06 10.70
C ASP A 190 -14.91 -1.40 9.33
N ALA A 191 -13.85 -1.50 8.52
CA ALA A 191 -13.83 -1.00 7.14
C ALA A 191 -12.93 -1.84 6.24
N VAL A 192 -13.29 -1.91 4.98
CA VAL A 192 -12.47 -2.47 3.90
C VAL A 192 -12.32 -1.42 2.82
N LEU A 193 -11.09 -1.18 2.39
CA LEU A 193 -10.72 -0.32 1.27
C LEU A 193 -10.43 -1.22 0.06
N LEU A 194 -11.10 -0.93 -1.06
CA LEU A 194 -11.01 -1.66 -2.33
C LEU A 194 -10.46 -0.75 -3.40
#